data_629e4c9b5d9ee6a29406d847734efcc6
#
_entry.id   629e4c9b5d9ee6a29406d847734efcc6
#
_cell.length_a   1.000
_cell.length_b   1.000
_cell.length_c   1.000
_cell.angle_alpha   90.00
_cell.angle_beta   90.00
_cell.angle_gamma   90.00
#
_symmetry.space_group_name_H-M   'P 1'
#
loop_
_entity.id
_entity.type
_entity.pdbx_description
1 polymer ?
#
loop_
_entity_poly.entity_id
_entity_poly.type
_entity_poly.pdbx_seq_one_letter_code
_entity_poly.pdbx_strand_id
1 'polypeptide(L)'
;MSHGTELDAQLTGGLLHGWQERNRRATIPHAIAELRKAGNLENLRRLADPSVGPYRGRYPFLDTDLYKTLEGLAYEVGRDDAPAGARAFYDEVVELLEQAQAEDGYLNSYFQDPDQPKQPWSDLGWGHELYNLGHLIQAAVAANRRLSDGRLLTIARRFADLVVRTYGADGEEVVDGHPEVEMALVELYRETGDEDYLTQARLFVDRRGRGKLEHTIFPGEYFQDHVPFRELPSVTGHAVRMAYLAAGAADVHLETGDPTLLAALERLWDDMVATKLYLTGGLGSRHSDEAIGDRYELPSERAYAETCAAIATMQWAWRMFRATGRAKYLDVYETVLYNAYAVGLSADGTAFFYDNPLQRRPDHEQRSGAEDGGELLRRAWFGCPCCPPNIIRWMSELQDHLAVARDNVLYLGIYADARITANDLTVKVSTNYPWDGEITLTVENAPPEERTIALRVPAWATEANITPAGEQVDGWAVVRRTFAAGDVVRLTLPMAPRAHGVHPYVDAARGAIAVARGPLVYCVEQQDAAAPVDDLLLSPAAVHAATVREQDEHLVLDLTAKVAHPPAAELYPVISEQTTQQPIQQPAESAVGEVPVTLVPYFLWGNRQALAMRVWLRTEREY
;
A
#
# COMPACT_ATOMS: atom_id res chain seq x y z
N MET A 1 -26.65 -2.57 -8.29
CA MET A 1 -26.17 -1.49 -9.17
C MET A 1 -25.31 -2.14 -10.24
N SER A 2 -25.40 -1.71 -11.50
CA SER A 2 -24.68 -2.37 -12.60
C SER A 2 -23.19 -2.43 -12.28
N HIS A 3 -22.61 -3.62 -12.34
CA HIS A 3 -21.17 -3.83 -12.33
C HIS A 3 -20.54 -2.85 -13.32
N GLY A 4 -19.53 -2.10 -12.89
CA GLY A 4 -18.89 -1.08 -13.73
C GLY A 4 -18.54 -1.67 -15.08
N THR A 5 -18.68 -0.85 -16.10
CA THR A 5 -18.35 -1.17 -17.48
C THR A 5 -16.95 -1.75 -17.56
N GLU A 6 -16.76 -2.77 -18.38
CA GLU A 6 -15.46 -3.37 -18.65
C GLU A 6 -14.45 -2.29 -19.05
N LEU A 7 -13.40 -2.15 -18.25
CA LEU A 7 -12.31 -1.21 -18.50
C LEU A 7 -11.05 -2.05 -18.75
N ASP A 8 -10.41 -1.80 -19.88
CA ASP A 8 -9.10 -2.34 -20.20
C ASP A 8 -8.08 -1.21 -20.19
N ALA A 9 -7.04 -1.36 -19.36
CA ALA A 9 -5.97 -0.38 -19.25
C ALA A 9 -4.60 -1.07 -19.36
N GLN A 10 -3.71 -0.44 -20.11
CA GLN A 10 -2.35 -0.92 -20.29
C GLN A 10 -1.37 0.23 -20.09
N LEU A 11 -0.38 0.03 -19.21
CA LEU A 11 0.74 0.94 -19.07
C LEU A 11 1.64 0.84 -20.31
N THR A 12 2.05 1.98 -20.85
CA THR A 12 2.83 2.05 -22.10
C THR A 12 4.18 2.75 -21.96
N GLY A 13 4.43 3.38 -20.81
CA GLY A 13 5.68 4.12 -20.54
C GLY A 13 5.70 4.79 -19.17
N GLY A 14 6.73 5.56 -18.91
CA GLY A 14 6.92 6.34 -17.70
C GLY A 14 7.30 5.50 -16.47
N LEU A 15 7.27 6.12 -15.30
CA LEU A 15 7.77 5.54 -14.04
C LEU A 15 7.01 4.26 -13.63
N LEU A 16 5.68 4.28 -13.69
CA LEU A 16 4.86 3.14 -13.25
C LEU A 16 5.03 1.92 -14.19
N HIS A 17 5.17 2.15 -15.49
CA HIS A 17 5.52 1.09 -16.43
C HIS A 17 6.92 0.52 -16.12
N GLY A 18 7.91 1.38 -15.85
CA GLY A 18 9.25 0.96 -15.45
C GLY A 18 9.25 0.10 -14.17
N TRP A 19 8.40 0.43 -13.19
CA TRP A 19 8.24 -0.39 -11.99
C TRP A 19 7.59 -1.75 -12.30
N GLN A 20 6.61 -1.79 -13.18
CA GLN A 20 5.96 -3.03 -13.61
C GLN A 20 6.93 -3.93 -14.40
N GLU A 21 7.74 -3.34 -15.28
CA GLU A 21 8.81 -4.06 -15.99
C GLU A 21 9.85 -4.64 -15.03
N ARG A 22 10.26 -3.88 -14.02
CA ARG A 22 11.17 -4.35 -12.97
C ARG A 22 10.56 -5.49 -12.16
N ASN A 23 9.27 -5.38 -11.80
CA ASN A 23 8.54 -6.46 -11.13
C ASN A 23 8.61 -7.75 -11.96
N ARG A 24 8.34 -7.66 -13.26
CA ARG A 24 8.35 -8.77 -14.19
C ARG A 24 9.74 -9.39 -14.36
N ARG A 25 10.77 -8.56 -14.55
CA ARG A 25 12.12 -9.02 -14.95
C ARG A 25 13.03 -9.35 -13.79
N ALA A 26 12.82 -8.78 -12.63
CA ALA A 26 13.67 -8.95 -11.45
C ALA A 26 12.92 -9.51 -10.25
N THR A 27 11.84 -8.86 -9.82
CA THR A 27 11.20 -9.17 -8.53
C THR A 27 10.52 -10.54 -8.55
N ILE A 28 9.76 -10.86 -9.59
CA ILE A 28 9.09 -12.16 -9.73
C ILE A 28 10.10 -13.31 -9.79
N PRO A 29 11.13 -13.29 -10.68
CA PRO A 29 12.14 -14.33 -10.70
C PRO A 29 12.87 -14.50 -9.37
N HIS A 30 13.19 -13.40 -8.68
CA HIS A 30 13.81 -13.42 -7.36
C HIS A 30 12.90 -14.10 -6.34
N ALA A 31 11.63 -13.71 -6.26
CA ALA A 31 10.67 -14.30 -5.32
C ALA A 31 10.44 -15.79 -5.57
N ILE A 32 10.34 -16.23 -6.83
CA ILE A 32 10.26 -17.66 -7.18
C ILE A 32 11.46 -18.42 -6.62
N ALA A 33 12.67 -17.87 -6.76
CA ALA A 33 13.88 -18.51 -6.25
C ALA A 33 13.88 -18.59 -4.71
N GLU A 34 13.48 -17.50 -4.03
CA GLU A 34 13.42 -17.46 -2.57
C GLU A 34 12.30 -18.35 -2.00
N LEU A 35 11.13 -18.44 -2.62
CA LEU A 35 10.04 -19.36 -2.22
C LEU A 35 10.48 -20.83 -2.32
N ARG A 36 11.21 -21.19 -3.38
CA ARG A 36 11.80 -22.54 -3.50
C ARG A 36 12.81 -22.81 -2.39
N LYS A 37 13.69 -21.87 -2.11
CA LYS A 37 14.71 -21.97 -1.07
C LYS A 37 14.10 -22.03 0.35
N ALA A 38 13.04 -21.25 0.60
CA ALA A 38 12.31 -21.23 1.88
C ALA A 38 11.56 -22.55 2.14
N GLY A 39 11.18 -23.28 1.10
CA GLY A 39 10.54 -24.57 1.23
C GLY A 39 9.02 -24.54 1.25
N ASN A 40 8.40 -23.44 0.77
CA ASN A 40 6.94 -23.35 0.70
C ASN A 40 6.32 -24.46 -0.18
N LEU A 41 6.99 -24.85 -1.28
CA LEU A 41 6.51 -25.93 -2.13
C LEU A 41 6.64 -27.30 -1.44
N GLU A 42 7.74 -27.51 -0.71
CA GLU A 42 7.98 -28.74 0.05
C GLU A 42 6.92 -28.94 1.14
N ASN A 43 6.43 -27.88 1.77
CA ASN A 43 5.33 -27.96 2.75
C ASN A 43 4.04 -28.55 2.13
N LEU A 44 3.71 -28.14 0.90
CA LEU A 44 2.58 -28.73 0.17
C LEU A 44 2.85 -30.18 -0.26
N ARG A 45 4.05 -30.49 -0.79
CA ARG A 45 4.42 -31.87 -1.18
C ARG A 45 4.36 -32.83 -0.02
N ARG A 46 4.73 -32.36 1.18
CA ARG A 46 4.74 -33.14 2.40
C ARG A 46 3.34 -33.70 2.76
N LEU A 47 2.27 -33.00 2.41
CA LEU A 47 0.90 -33.49 2.67
C LEU A 47 0.58 -34.79 1.90
N ALA A 48 1.16 -34.95 0.72
CA ALA A 48 1.02 -36.19 -0.08
C ALA A 48 2.12 -37.20 0.25
N ASP A 49 3.33 -36.76 0.59
CA ASP A 49 4.50 -37.61 0.88
C ASP A 49 5.34 -37.07 2.05
N PRO A 50 5.10 -37.55 3.28
CA PRO A 50 5.86 -37.13 4.45
C PRO A 50 7.37 -37.42 4.38
N SER A 51 7.83 -38.26 3.44
CA SER A 51 9.27 -38.57 3.26
C SER A 51 10.07 -37.37 2.71
N VAL A 52 9.41 -36.34 2.18
CA VAL A 52 10.04 -35.10 1.67
C VAL A 52 10.85 -34.38 2.77
N GLY A 53 10.52 -34.57 4.04
CA GLY A 53 11.21 -33.99 5.17
C GLY A 53 10.26 -33.23 6.12
N PRO A 54 10.77 -32.56 7.15
CA PRO A 54 9.93 -31.80 8.09
C PRO A 54 9.33 -30.55 7.45
N TYR A 55 8.24 -30.04 8.06
CA TYR A 55 7.68 -28.73 7.73
C TYR A 55 8.77 -27.64 7.85
N ARG A 56 8.80 -26.71 6.90
CA ARG A 56 9.76 -25.61 6.86
C ARG A 56 9.11 -24.29 7.21
N GLY A 57 9.81 -23.50 7.99
CA GLY A 57 9.28 -22.28 8.57
C GLY A 57 8.49 -22.55 9.85
N ARG A 58 7.90 -21.51 10.43
CA ARG A 58 7.21 -21.60 11.73
C ARG A 58 5.81 -21.02 11.75
N TYR A 59 5.42 -20.35 10.66
CA TYR A 59 4.14 -19.67 10.58
C TYR A 59 3.09 -20.49 9.86
N PRO A 60 1.81 -20.48 10.32
CA PRO A 60 0.73 -21.24 9.71
C PRO A 60 0.17 -20.59 8.44
N PHE A 61 0.69 -19.44 8.03
CA PHE A 61 0.20 -18.69 6.89
C PHE A 61 1.19 -18.58 5.72
N LEU A 62 2.24 -19.40 5.70
CA LEU A 62 3.26 -19.36 4.64
C LEU A 62 2.74 -19.77 3.25
N ASP A 63 1.60 -20.44 3.17
CA ASP A 63 0.95 -20.74 1.89
C ASP A 63 0.51 -19.46 1.16
N THR A 64 0.20 -18.39 1.90
CA THR A 64 -0.19 -17.10 1.31
C THR A 64 0.89 -16.46 0.47
N ASP A 65 2.17 -16.78 0.73
CA ASP A 65 3.29 -16.27 -0.06
C ASP A 65 3.24 -16.85 -1.49
N LEU A 66 2.82 -18.14 -1.61
CA LEU A 66 2.53 -18.76 -2.90
C LEU A 66 1.30 -18.12 -3.54
N TYR A 67 0.20 -17.97 -2.81
CA TYR A 67 -1.06 -17.44 -3.35
C TYR A 67 -0.91 -16.02 -3.89
N LYS A 68 -0.30 -15.11 -3.12
CA LYS A 68 0.01 -13.74 -3.57
C LYS A 68 0.92 -13.73 -4.80
N THR A 69 1.90 -14.64 -4.85
CA THR A 69 2.77 -14.78 -6.04
C THR A 69 1.99 -15.28 -7.23
N LEU A 70 1.09 -16.28 -7.08
CA LEU A 70 0.22 -16.76 -8.14
C LEU A 70 -0.73 -15.68 -8.67
N GLU A 71 -1.25 -14.83 -7.78
CA GLU A 71 -2.07 -13.68 -8.17
C GLU A 71 -1.29 -12.73 -9.09
N GLY A 72 -0.07 -12.32 -8.70
CA GLY A 72 0.80 -11.54 -9.57
C GLY A 72 1.13 -12.25 -10.90
N LEU A 73 1.41 -13.54 -10.85
CA LEU A 73 1.69 -14.36 -12.04
C LEU A 73 0.48 -14.45 -12.98
N ALA A 74 -0.74 -14.39 -12.47
CA ALA A 74 -1.94 -14.42 -13.32
C ALA A 74 -1.97 -13.26 -14.33
N TYR A 75 -1.42 -12.10 -13.96
CA TYR A 75 -1.29 -10.95 -14.86
C TYR A 75 -0.13 -11.06 -15.85
N GLU A 76 0.90 -11.83 -15.52
CA GLU A 76 2.18 -11.81 -16.25
C GLU A 76 2.40 -13.03 -17.15
N VAL A 77 1.88 -14.21 -16.77
CA VAL A 77 2.15 -15.48 -17.48
C VAL A 77 1.53 -15.55 -18.88
N GLY A 78 0.44 -14.82 -19.11
CA GLY A 78 -0.23 -14.75 -20.41
C GLY A 78 0.41 -13.77 -21.40
N ARG A 79 1.47 -13.04 -21.01
CA ARG A 79 2.13 -12.04 -21.86
C ARG A 79 3.22 -12.68 -22.72
N ASP A 80 3.49 -12.07 -23.88
CA ASP A 80 4.57 -12.51 -24.79
C ASP A 80 5.96 -12.41 -24.13
N ASP A 81 6.14 -11.46 -23.20
CA ASP A 81 7.37 -11.18 -22.47
C ASP A 81 7.32 -11.69 -21.02
N ALA A 82 6.56 -12.75 -20.75
CA ALA A 82 6.41 -13.34 -19.43
C ALA A 82 7.77 -13.69 -18.78
N PRO A 83 7.88 -13.60 -17.44
CA PRO A 83 9.11 -13.95 -16.73
C PRO A 83 9.54 -15.40 -17.03
N ALA A 84 10.85 -15.60 -17.22
CA ALA A 84 11.38 -16.92 -17.49
C ALA A 84 11.04 -17.92 -16.36
N GLY A 85 10.47 -19.06 -16.69
CA GLY A 85 10.06 -20.09 -15.72
C GLY A 85 8.78 -19.78 -14.94
N ALA A 86 8.17 -18.61 -15.11
CA ALA A 86 6.96 -18.20 -14.38
C ALA A 86 5.78 -19.15 -14.65
N ARG A 87 5.56 -19.51 -15.91
CA ARG A 87 4.50 -20.47 -16.28
C ARG A 87 4.71 -21.85 -15.65
N ALA A 88 5.92 -22.36 -15.69
CA ALA A 88 6.23 -23.64 -15.09
C ALA A 88 6.06 -23.62 -13.56
N PHE A 89 6.46 -22.52 -12.91
CA PHE A 89 6.23 -22.34 -11.47
C PHE A 89 4.74 -22.26 -11.13
N TYR A 90 3.97 -21.49 -11.89
CA TYR A 90 2.52 -21.38 -11.73
C TYR A 90 1.85 -22.75 -11.83
N ASP A 91 2.11 -23.51 -12.91
CA ASP A 91 1.52 -24.83 -13.13
C ASP A 91 1.92 -25.83 -12.02
N GLU A 92 3.20 -25.84 -11.61
CA GLU A 92 3.69 -26.68 -10.51
C GLU A 92 2.98 -26.39 -9.18
N VAL A 93 2.82 -25.11 -8.82
CA VAL A 93 2.14 -24.75 -7.56
C VAL A 93 0.65 -25.15 -7.63
N VAL A 94 -0.04 -24.88 -8.74
CA VAL A 94 -1.45 -25.28 -8.92
C VAL A 94 -1.61 -26.79 -8.78
N GLU A 95 -0.76 -27.59 -9.41
CA GLU A 95 -0.78 -29.06 -9.28
C GLU A 95 -0.55 -29.52 -7.83
N LEU A 96 0.36 -28.87 -7.11
CA LEU A 96 0.59 -29.18 -5.68
C LEU A 96 -0.62 -28.84 -4.81
N LEU A 97 -1.31 -27.73 -5.08
CA LEU A 97 -2.52 -27.34 -4.36
C LEU A 97 -3.67 -28.32 -4.62
N GLU A 98 -3.84 -28.78 -5.87
CA GLU A 98 -4.83 -29.81 -6.22
C GLU A 98 -4.58 -31.11 -5.43
N GLN A 99 -3.32 -31.52 -5.30
CA GLN A 99 -2.92 -32.73 -4.59
C GLN A 99 -3.04 -32.58 -3.06
N ALA A 100 -2.78 -31.39 -2.54
CA ALA A 100 -2.77 -31.08 -1.11
C ALA A 100 -4.17 -30.89 -0.52
N GLN A 101 -5.15 -30.49 -1.35
CA GLN A 101 -6.50 -30.18 -0.86
C GLN A 101 -7.21 -31.43 -0.33
N ALA A 102 -7.69 -31.35 0.90
CA ALA A 102 -8.44 -32.42 1.55
C ALA A 102 -9.78 -32.73 0.84
N GLU A 103 -10.35 -33.89 1.10
CA GLU A 103 -11.58 -34.36 0.47
C GLU A 103 -12.77 -33.45 0.75
N ASP A 104 -12.85 -32.86 1.95
CA ASP A 104 -13.90 -31.92 2.38
C ASP A 104 -13.74 -30.51 1.77
N GLY A 105 -12.58 -30.22 1.16
CA GLY A 105 -12.23 -28.94 0.55
C GLY A 105 -11.23 -28.11 1.35
N TYR A 106 -10.87 -28.51 2.58
CA TYR A 106 -9.91 -27.79 3.40
C TYR A 106 -8.52 -27.75 2.77
N LEU A 107 -7.78 -26.63 2.93
CA LEU A 107 -6.44 -26.48 2.42
C LEU A 107 -5.60 -25.52 3.30
N ASN A 108 -4.62 -26.08 3.99
CA ASN A 108 -3.58 -25.33 4.69
C ASN A 108 -2.40 -26.27 5.02
N SER A 109 -1.21 -25.99 4.53
CA SER A 109 -0.07 -26.89 4.66
C SER A 109 0.39 -27.12 6.10
N TYR A 110 0.18 -26.14 6.99
CA TYR A 110 0.54 -26.25 8.40
C TYR A 110 -0.44 -27.11 9.18
N PHE A 111 -1.75 -26.82 9.12
CA PHE A 111 -2.74 -27.50 9.94
C PHE A 111 -3.09 -28.91 9.45
N GLN A 112 -2.82 -29.23 8.17
CA GLN A 112 -2.97 -30.59 7.64
C GLN A 112 -1.75 -31.48 7.93
N ASP A 113 -0.59 -30.90 8.27
CA ASP A 113 0.61 -31.65 8.60
C ASP A 113 0.44 -32.36 9.95
N PRO A 114 0.51 -33.73 9.99
CA PRO A 114 0.28 -34.48 11.22
C PRO A 114 1.32 -34.25 12.32
N ASP A 115 2.49 -33.71 11.97
CA ASP A 115 3.55 -33.41 12.93
C ASP A 115 3.36 -32.02 13.60
N GLN A 116 2.41 -31.20 13.14
CA GLN A 116 2.11 -29.92 13.77
C GLN A 116 1.21 -30.09 15.00
N PRO A 117 1.42 -29.23 16.04
CA PRO A 117 0.71 -29.37 17.31
C PRO A 117 -0.77 -28.95 17.28
N LYS A 118 -1.18 -28.20 16.24
CA LYS A 118 -2.52 -27.63 16.10
C LYS A 118 -3.30 -28.33 14.99
N GLN A 119 -4.60 -28.47 15.19
CA GLN A 119 -5.52 -29.05 14.22
C GLN A 119 -6.27 -27.95 13.45
N PRO A 120 -6.86 -28.24 12.29
CA PRO A 120 -7.72 -27.31 11.57
C PRO A 120 -8.76 -26.66 12.49
N TRP A 121 -8.93 -25.35 12.34
CA TRP A 121 -9.89 -24.50 13.08
C TRP A 121 -9.63 -24.34 14.58
N SER A 122 -8.53 -24.89 15.11
CA SER A 122 -8.24 -24.85 16.54
C SER A 122 -7.67 -23.52 17.04
N ASP A 123 -7.29 -22.60 16.13
CA ASP A 123 -6.68 -21.31 16.49
C ASP A 123 -7.01 -20.23 15.46
N LEU A 124 -8.26 -19.82 15.41
CA LEU A 124 -8.68 -18.76 14.50
C LEU A 124 -8.06 -17.39 14.81
N GLY A 125 -7.58 -17.16 16.02
CA GLY A 125 -6.89 -15.92 16.42
C GLY A 125 -5.54 -15.73 15.73
N TRP A 126 -4.74 -16.81 15.63
CA TRP A 126 -3.37 -16.77 15.08
C TRP A 126 -3.13 -17.71 13.91
N GLY A 127 -4.03 -18.62 13.63
CA GLY A 127 -3.89 -19.64 12.60
C GLY A 127 -3.98 -19.08 11.18
N HIS A 128 -4.64 -17.94 11.00
CA HIS A 128 -4.78 -17.29 9.68
C HIS A 128 -5.41 -18.20 8.62
N GLU A 129 -6.27 -19.14 9.00
CA GLU A 129 -6.82 -20.11 8.05
C GLU A 129 -7.76 -19.45 7.04
N LEU A 130 -8.62 -18.51 7.49
CA LEU A 130 -9.47 -17.75 6.59
C LEU A 130 -8.69 -16.68 5.80
N TYR A 131 -7.61 -16.13 6.36
CA TYR A 131 -6.67 -15.27 5.64
C TYR A 131 -5.99 -16.03 4.48
N ASN A 132 -5.60 -17.30 4.70
CA ASN A 132 -5.08 -18.17 3.65
C ASN A 132 -6.12 -18.38 2.55
N LEU A 133 -7.38 -18.68 2.93
CA LEU A 133 -8.47 -18.80 1.96
C LEU A 133 -8.67 -17.53 1.15
N GLY A 134 -8.63 -16.36 1.80
CA GLY A 134 -8.82 -15.08 1.14
C GLY A 134 -7.80 -14.87 0.01
N HIS A 135 -6.51 -15.02 0.30
CA HIS A 135 -5.47 -14.89 -0.73
C HIS A 135 -5.54 -15.98 -1.81
N LEU A 136 -5.97 -17.20 -1.46
CA LEU A 136 -6.24 -18.24 -2.47
C LEU A 136 -7.37 -17.83 -3.41
N ILE A 137 -8.45 -17.26 -2.90
CA ILE A 137 -9.58 -16.75 -3.69
C ILE A 137 -9.10 -15.64 -4.64
N GLN A 138 -8.35 -14.65 -4.14
CA GLN A 138 -7.86 -13.55 -4.97
C GLN A 138 -6.98 -14.06 -6.12
N ALA A 139 -6.04 -14.96 -5.83
CA ALA A 139 -5.24 -15.62 -6.86
C ALA A 139 -6.10 -16.37 -7.88
N ALA A 140 -7.15 -17.07 -7.41
CA ALA A 140 -8.03 -17.86 -8.25
C ALA A 140 -8.89 -16.99 -9.19
N VAL A 141 -9.42 -15.88 -8.67
CA VAL A 141 -10.18 -14.91 -9.47
C VAL A 141 -9.29 -14.25 -10.51
N ALA A 142 -8.07 -13.82 -10.12
CA ALA A 142 -7.11 -13.27 -11.07
C ALA A 142 -6.75 -14.26 -12.18
N ALA A 143 -6.46 -15.53 -11.84
CA ALA A 143 -6.14 -16.58 -12.81
C ALA A 143 -7.31 -16.87 -13.78
N ASN A 144 -8.54 -16.93 -13.27
CA ASN A 144 -9.71 -17.15 -14.11
C ASN A 144 -9.91 -16.01 -15.11
N ARG A 145 -9.80 -14.76 -14.66
CA ARG A 145 -9.99 -13.55 -15.48
C ARG A 145 -8.88 -13.33 -16.50
N ARG A 146 -7.63 -13.51 -16.09
CA ARG A 146 -6.47 -13.12 -16.91
C ARG A 146 -5.92 -14.26 -17.77
N LEU A 147 -6.01 -15.51 -17.29
CA LEU A 147 -5.49 -16.69 -17.99
C LEU A 147 -6.59 -17.61 -18.52
N SER A 148 -7.85 -17.37 -18.19
CA SER A 148 -8.96 -18.31 -18.42
C SER A 148 -8.66 -19.70 -17.82
N ASP A 149 -7.95 -19.73 -16.67
CA ASP A 149 -7.56 -20.95 -15.96
C ASP A 149 -8.42 -21.14 -14.72
N GLY A 150 -9.42 -22.01 -14.80
CA GLY A 150 -10.36 -22.29 -13.72
C GLY A 150 -9.88 -23.29 -12.66
N ARG A 151 -8.64 -23.82 -12.74
CA ARG A 151 -8.13 -24.82 -11.77
C ARG A 151 -8.10 -24.26 -10.36
N LEU A 152 -7.45 -23.08 -10.17
CA LEU A 152 -7.42 -22.41 -8.88
C LEU A 152 -8.83 -22.05 -8.39
N LEU A 153 -9.71 -21.62 -9.29
CA LEU A 153 -11.08 -21.28 -8.92
C LEU A 153 -11.85 -22.49 -8.37
N THR A 154 -11.60 -23.68 -8.94
CA THR A 154 -12.19 -24.93 -8.42
C THR A 154 -11.68 -25.25 -7.02
N ILE A 155 -10.38 -25.10 -6.75
CA ILE A 155 -9.77 -25.32 -5.44
C ILE A 155 -10.34 -24.31 -4.43
N ALA A 156 -10.31 -23.01 -4.76
CA ALA A 156 -10.78 -21.93 -3.89
C ALA A 156 -12.27 -22.09 -3.53
N ARG A 157 -13.12 -22.44 -4.51
CA ARG A 157 -14.56 -22.66 -4.26
C ARG A 157 -14.80 -23.81 -3.30
N ARG A 158 -14.11 -24.96 -3.46
CA ARG A 158 -14.26 -26.09 -2.53
C ARG A 158 -13.95 -25.68 -1.09
N PHE A 159 -12.94 -24.84 -0.87
CA PHE A 159 -12.60 -24.36 0.46
C PHE A 159 -13.60 -23.28 0.94
N ALA A 160 -14.00 -22.36 0.08
CA ALA A 160 -15.04 -21.38 0.41
C ALA A 160 -16.39 -22.04 0.74
N ASP A 161 -16.80 -23.07 0.00
CA ASP A 161 -18.01 -23.86 0.26
C ASP A 161 -17.95 -24.56 1.63
N LEU A 162 -16.78 -25.07 2.03
CA LEU A 162 -16.56 -25.62 3.37
C LEU A 162 -16.78 -24.54 4.43
N VAL A 163 -16.23 -23.34 4.23
CA VAL A 163 -16.39 -22.20 5.16
C VAL A 163 -17.86 -21.78 5.26
N VAL A 164 -18.58 -21.69 4.13
CA VAL A 164 -20.01 -21.37 4.12
C VAL A 164 -20.83 -22.43 4.89
N ARG A 165 -20.53 -23.71 4.67
CA ARG A 165 -21.22 -24.81 5.43
C ARG A 165 -20.93 -24.78 6.92
N THR A 166 -19.69 -24.41 7.31
CA THR A 166 -19.25 -24.46 8.71
C THR A 166 -19.65 -23.20 9.48
N TYR A 167 -19.49 -22.03 8.85
CA TYR A 167 -19.59 -20.71 9.48
C TYR A 167 -20.71 -19.83 8.90
N GLY A 168 -21.59 -20.38 8.08
CA GLY A 168 -22.73 -19.66 7.51
C GLY A 168 -23.73 -19.18 8.55
N ALA A 169 -24.94 -18.82 8.11
CA ALA A 169 -25.97 -18.24 8.98
C ALA A 169 -26.44 -19.18 10.10
N ASP A 170 -26.47 -20.48 9.81
CA ASP A 170 -26.88 -21.53 10.75
C ASP A 170 -25.67 -22.25 11.40
N GLY A 171 -24.44 -21.83 11.09
CA GLY A 171 -23.20 -22.43 11.57
C GLY A 171 -22.63 -21.71 12.81
N GLU A 172 -21.37 -22.02 13.12
CA GLU A 172 -20.67 -21.39 14.23
C GLU A 172 -20.39 -19.91 13.96
N GLU A 173 -20.65 -19.07 14.96
CA GLU A 173 -20.39 -17.64 14.87
C GLU A 173 -18.93 -17.32 15.20
N VAL A 174 -18.06 -17.37 14.22
CA VAL A 174 -16.63 -17.08 14.34
C VAL A 174 -16.20 -15.92 13.46
N VAL A 175 -15.00 -15.43 13.71
CA VAL A 175 -14.21 -14.54 12.84
C VAL A 175 -12.76 -15.00 12.87
N ASP A 176 -12.01 -14.72 11.81
CA ASP A 176 -10.56 -14.92 11.77
C ASP A 176 -9.84 -13.79 12.52
N GLY A 177 -8.71 -14.10 13.10
CA GLY A 177 -7.84 -13.08 13.69
C GLY A 177 -7.33 -12.08 12.67
N HIS A 178 -7.09 -12.50 11.42
CA HIS A 178 -6.63 -11.63 10.35
C HIS A 178 -7.67 -11.46 9.23
N PRO A 179 -8.40 -10.32 9.21
CA PRO A 179 -9.29 -9.99 8.09
C PRO A 179 -8.55 -10.03 6.74
N GLU A 180 -9.22 -10.49 5.74
CA GLU A 180 -8.86 -10.55 4.33
C GLU A 180 -9.96 -11.29 3.54
N VAL A 181 -10.47 -12.38 4.13
CA VAL A 181 -11.47 -13.25 3.53
C VAL A 181 -12.76 -12.50 3.16
N GLU A 182 -13.08 -11.41 3.87
CA GLU A 182 -14.29 -10.62 3.64
C GLU A 182 -14.29 -10.00 2.23
N MET A 183 -13.19 -9.34 1.82
CA MET A 183 -13.10 -8.78 0.47
C MET A 183 -12.96 -9.88 -0.59
N ALA A 184 -12.23 -10.93 -0.31
CA ALA A 184 -12.04 -12.04 -1.24
C ALA A 184 -13.35 -12.78 -1.56
N LEU A 185 -14.20 -13.03 -0.55
CA LEU A 185 -15.51 -13.63 -0.76
C LEU A 185 -16.43 -12.75 -1.62
N VAL A 186 -16.36 -11.42 -1.50
CA VAL A 186 -17.11 -10.53 -2.39
C VAL A 186 -16.58 -10.61 -3.82
N GLU A 187 -15.25 -10.72 -4.01
CA GLU A 187 -14.66 -10.92 -5.33
C GLU A 187 -15.10 -12.27 -5.92
N LEU A 188 -15.16 -13.34 -5.10
CA LEU A 188 -15.64 -14.65 -5.52
C LEU A 188 -17.14 -14.60 -5.91
N TYR A 189 -17.96 -13.86 -5.15
CA TYR A 189 -19.36 -13.60 -5.52
C TYR A 189 -19.47 -12.92 -6.90
N ARG A 190 -18.68 -11.87 -7.14
CA ARG A 190 -18.65 -11.17 -8.43
C ARG A 190 -18.25 -12.07 -9.59
N GLU A 191 -17.37 -13.04 -9.32
CA GLU A 191 -16.86 -13.97 -10.32
C GLU A 191 -17.85 -15.09 -10.64
N THR A 192 -18.57 -15.57 -9.64
CA THR A 192 -19.40 -16.79 -9.74
C THR A 192 -20.91 -16.51 -9.81
N GLY A 193 -21.34 -15.36 -9.29
CA GLY A 193 -22.76 -15.03 -9.08
C GLY A 193 -23.40 -15.77 -7.89
N ASP A 194 -22.61 -16.44 -7.05
CA ASP A 194 -23.12 -17.24 -5.92
C ASP A 194 -23.33 -16.34 -4.68
N GLU A 195 -24.57 -16.08 -4.32
CA GLU A 195 -24.98 -15.20 -3.22
C GLU A 195 -24.51 -15.66 -1.83
N ASP A 196 -24.20 -16.94 -1.68
CA ASP A 196 -23.74 -17.48 -0.39
C ASP A 196 -22.39 -16.87 0.02
N TYR A 197 -21.52 -16.55 -0.95
CA TYR A 197 -20.25 -15.91 -0.68
C TYR A 197 -20.42 -14.44 -0.22
N LEU A 198 -21.33 -13.68 -0.83
CA LEU A 198 -21.63 -12.31 -0.38
C LEU A 198 -22.26 -12.33 1.02
N THR A 199 -23.18 -13.28 1.26
CA THR A 199 -23.80 -13.49 2.56
C THR A 199 -22.73 -13.81 3.63
N GLN A 200 -21.79 -14.70 3.32
CA GLN A 200 -20.70 -15.07 4.24
C GLN A 200 -19.77 -13.89 4.53
N ALA A 201 -19.38 -13.11 3.52
CA ALA A 201 -18.59 -11.89 3.71
C ALA A 201 -19.28 -10.91 4.66
N ARG A 202 -20.57 -10.67 4.44
CA ARG A 202 -21.38 -9.82 5.32
C ARG A 202 -21.43 -10.34 6.74
N LEU A 203 -21.62 -11.65 6.93
CA LEU A 203 -21.64 -12.27 8.26
C LEU A 203 -20.32 -12.05 9.00
N PHE A 204 -19.17 -12.19 8.35
CA PHE A 204 -17.88 -11.95 8.98
C PHE A 204 -17.71 -10.48 9.40
N VAL A 205 -18.11 -9.51 8.56
CA VAL A 205 -18.11 -8.08 8.92
C VAL A 205 -19.05 -7.81 10.10
N ASP A 206 -20.26 -8.40 10.12
CA ASP A 206 -21.27 -8.19 11.17
C ASP A 206 -20.92 -8.86 12.50
N ARG A 207 -20.17 -9.96 12.47
CA ARG A 207 -19.68 -10.67 13.66
C ARG A 207 -18.46 -10.03 14.28
N ARG A 208 -17.64 -9.30 13.50
CA ARG A 208 -16.45 -8.61 14.00
C ARG A 208 -16.81 -7.58 15.06
N GLY A 209 -16.01 -7.54 16.13
CA GLY A 209 -16.21 -6.61 17.25
C GLY A 209 -17.19 -7.10 18.31
N ARG A 210 -17.48 -8.39 18.35
CA ARG A 210 -18.39 -9.01 19.33
C ARG A 210 -17.70 -9.97 20.28
N GLY A 211 -16.36 -9.90 20.38
CA GLY A 211 -15.58 -10.75 21.27
C GLY A 211 -15.64 -12.22 20.86
N LYS A 212 -15.63 -12.53 19.57
CA LYS A 212 -15.71 -13.90 19.04
C LYS A 212 -14.37 -14.63 19.01
N LEU A 213 -13.25 -13.88 19.08
CA LEU A 213 -11.93 -14.48 19.15
C LEU A 213 -11.58 -14.86 20.58
N GLU A 214 -11.04 -16.06 20.76
CA GLU A 214 -10.42 -16.42 22.03
C GLU A 214 -9.21 -15.51 22.29
N HIS A 215 -9.06 -15.08 23.55
CA HIS A 215 -8.01 -14.14 23.92
C HIS A 215 -6.63 -14.77 23.79
N THR A 216 -5.81 -14.10 23.00
CA THR A 216 -4.39 -14.37 22.81
C THR A 216 -3.55 -13.44 23.70
N ILE A 217 -2.24 -13.32 23.41
CA ILE A 217 -1.35 -12.37 24.07
C ILE A 217 -1.73 -10.91 23.85
N PHE A 218 -2.55 -10.59 22.85
CA PHE A 218 -3.03 -9.24 22.54
C PHE A 218 -4.53 -9.09 22.90
N PRO A 219 -4.97 -7.87 23.25
CA PRO A 219 -6.37 -7.59 23.55
C PRO A 219 -7.25 -7.65 22.29
N GLY A 220 -8.58 -7.76 22.46
CA GLY A 220 -9.55 -7.78 21.36
C GLY A 220 -9.44 -6.57 20.41
N GLU A 221 -8.97 -5.42 20.90
CA GLU A 221 -8.70 -4.22 20.10
C GLU A 221 -7.67 -4.46 19.00
N TYR A 222 -6.64 -5.24 19.28
CA TYR A 222 -5.61 -5.61 18.29
C TYR A 222 -6.22 -6.29 17.06
N PHE A 223 -7.26 -7.08 17.25
CA PHE A 223 -7.98 -7.84 16.23
C PHE A 223 -9.24 -7.13 15.71
N GLN A 224 -9.50 -5.87 16.10
CA GLN A 224 -10.75 -5.16 15.86
C GLN A 224 -12.00 -5.92 16.36
N ASP A 225 -11.84 -6.76 17.41
CA ASP A 225 -12.92 -7.60 17.97
C ASP A 225 -13.49 -7.09 19.31
N HIS A 226 -13.21 -5.83 19.68
CA HIS A 226 -13.64 -5.19 20.92
C HIS A 226 -14.93 -4.37 20.78
N VAL A 227 -15.24 -3.86 19.59
CA VAL A 227 -16.42 -3.05 19.26
C VAL A 227 -16.88 -3.38 17.85
N PRO A 228 -18.20 -3.55 17.60
CA PRO A 228 -18.74 -3.81 16.28
C PRO A 228 -18.24 -2.80 15.24
N PHE A 229 -17.92 -3.26 14.03
CA PHE A 229 -17.30 -2.43 12.97
C PHE A 229 -18.05 -1.11 12.75
N ARG A 230 -19.39 -1.15 12.71
CA ARG A 230 -20.21 0.06 12.50
C ARG A 230 -20.13 1.07 13.64
N GLU A 231 -19.67 0.65 14.82
CA GLU A 231 -19.57 1.46 16.05
C GLU A 231 -18.14 1.88 16.37
N LEU A 232 -17.13 1.34 15.65
CA LEU A 232 -15.72 1.69 15.86
C LEU A 232 -15.52 3.20 15.76
N PRO A 233 -15.00 3.87 16.82
CA PRO A 233 -14.84 5.32 16.82
C PRO A 233 -13.60 5.78 16.03
N SER A 234 -12.61 4.92 15.86
CA SER A 234 -11.29 5.21 15.31
C SER A 234 -10.66 3.95 14.75
N VAL A 235 -9.78 4.08 13.77
CA VAL A 235 -8.91 2.97 13.33
C VAL A 235 -7.96 2.59 14.46
N THR A 236 -7.78 1.29 14.71
CA THR A 236 -7.00 0.79 15.84
C THR A 236 -6.49 -0.63 15.61
N GLY A 237 -5.60 -1.09 16.49
CA GLY A 237 -5.04 -2.43 16.46
C GLY A 237 -4.04 -2.62 15.31
N HIS A 238 -3.82 -3.86 14.90
CA HIS A 238 -2.88 -4.18 13.83
C HIS A 238 -3.25 -3.49 12.52
N ALA A 239 -2.29 -2.80 11.89
CA ALA A 239 -2.56 -1.86 10.79
C ALA A 239 -3.11 -2.57 9.53
N VAL A 240 -2.52 -3.71 9.13
CA VAL A 240 -2.98 -4.47 7.96
C VAL A 240 -4.38 -5.02 8.19
N ARG A 241 -4.63 -5.63 9.36
CA ARG A 241 -5.95 -6.19 9.71
C ARG A 241 -7.04 -5.13 9.65
N MET A 242 -6.78 -3.93 10.19
CA MET A 242 -7.75 -2.83 10.17
C MET A 242 -8.07 -2.39 8.73
N ALA A 243 -7.05 -2.18 7.91
CA ALA A 243 -7.24 -1.72 6.54
C ALA A 243 -7.91 -2.78 5.65
N TYR A 244 -7.58 -4.07 5.81
CA TYR A 244 -8.23 -5.16 5.10
C TYR A 244 -9.70 -5.33 5.52
N LEU A 245 -9.99 -5.25 6.82
CA LEU A 245 -11.38 -5.27 7.30
C LEU A 245 -12.20 -4.13 6.69
N ALA A 246 -11.63 -2.92 6.65
CA ALA A 246 -12.29 -1.77 6.04
C ALA A 246 -12.47 -1.94 4.52
N ALA A 247 -11.50 -2.55 3.83
CA ALA A 247 -11.63 -2.88 2.41
C ALA A 247 -12.76 -3.89 2.17
N GLY A 248 -12.84 -4.95 2.98
CA GLY A 248 -13.92 -5.94 2.93
C GLY A 248 -15.29 -5.34 3.23
N ALA A 249 -15.40 -4.50 4.25
CA ALA A 249 -16.64 -3.78 4.56
C ALA A 249 -17.07 -2.83 3.42
N ALA A 250 -16.09 -2.19 2.74
CA ALA A 250 -16.39 -1.35 1.58
C ALA A 250 -16.90 -2.18 0.39
N ASP A 251 -16.36 -3.38 0.17
CA ASP A 251 -16.86 -4.29 -0.86
C ASP A 251 -18.28 -4.79 -0.55
N VAL A 252 -18.56 -5.16 0.71
CA VAL A 252 -19.92 -5.50 1.14
C VAL A 252 -20.89 -4.32 0.92
N HIS A 253 -20.47 -3.08 1.23
CA HIS A 253 -21.28 -1.89 0.94
C HIS A 253 -21.54 -1.73 -0.57
N LEU A 254 -20.53 -1.92 -1.42
CA LEU A 254 -20.65 -1.78 -2.87
C LEU A 254 -21.71 -2.71 -3.45
N GLU A 255 -21.85 -3.93 -2.93
CA GLU A 255 -22.83 -4.90 -3.41
C GLU A 255 -24.21 -4.74 -2.76
N THR A 256 -24.26 -4.41 -1.46
CA THR A 256 -25.52 -4.37 -0.71
C THR A 256 -26.17 -2.98 -0.67
N GLY A 257 -25.39 -1.91 -0.87
CA GLY A 257 -25.84 -0.54 -0.69
C GLY A 257 -26.08 -0.15 0.78
N ASP A 258 -25.58 -0.92 1.77
CA ASP A 258 -25.80 -0.64 3.19
C ASP A 258 -25.19 0.72 3.60
N PRO A 259 -26.02 1.75 3.88
CA PRO A 259 -25.52 3.08 4.20
C PRO A 259 -24.83 3.15 5.57
N THR A 260 -25.09 2.20 6.46
CA THR A 260 -24.49 2.17 7.80
C THR A 260 -23.02 1.74 7.73
N LEU A 261 -22.67 0.87 6.78
CA LEU A 261 -21.27 0.53 6.50
C LEU A 261 -20.53 1.73 5.91
N LEU A 262 -21.11 2.43 4.93
CA LEU A 262 -20.48 3.61 4.35
C LEU A 262 -20.24 4.69 5.39
N ALA A 263 -21.21 4.97 6.26
CA ALA A 263 -21.06 5.96 7.33
C ALA A 263 -19.93 5.60 8.31
N ALA A 264 -19.77 4.32 8.65
CA ALA A 264 -18.67 3.84 9.49
C ALA A 264 -17.31 3.99 8.76
N LEU A 265 -17.25 3.57 7.51
CA LEU A 265 -16.04 3.66 6.67
C LEU A 265 -15.57 5.10 6.49
N GLU A 266 -16.48 6.05 6.22
CA GLU A 266 -16.14 7.47 6.09
C GLU A 266 -15.61 8.05 7.40
N ARG A 267 -16.24 7.72 8.54
CA ARG A 267 -15.77 8.15 9.87
C ARG A 267 -14.38 7.62 10.18
N LEU A 268 -14.13 6.33 9.94
CA LEU A 268 -12.83 5.69 10.18
C LEU A 268 -11.75 6.26 9.26
N TRP A 269 -12.10 6.50 8.00
CA TRP A 269 -11.21 7.13 7.02
C TRP A 269 -10.79 8.54 7.43
N ASP A 270 -11.77 9.37 7.79
CA ASP A 270 -11.51 10.76 8.14
C ASP A 270 -10.68 10.85 9.44
N ASP A 271 -10.91 9.96 10.43
CA ASP A 271 -10.09 9.85 11.63
C ASP A 271 -8.65 9.40 11.31
N MET A 272 -8.48 8.39 10.48
CA MET A 272 -7.17 7.89 10.04
C MET A 272 -6.35 9.00 9.38
N VAL A 273 -6.92 9.66 8.38
CA VAL A 273 -6.21 10.69 7.61
C VAL A 273 -5.87 11.90 8.46
N ALA A 274 -6.78 12.29 9.36
CA ALA A 274 -6.58 13.47 10.21
C ALA A 274 -5.58 13.25 11.35
N THR A 275 -5.35 12.00 11.81
CA THR A 275 -4.68 11.81 13.10
C THR A 275 -3.67 10.65 13.17
N LYS A 276 -3.63 9.74 12.19
CA LYS A 276 -2.88 8.46 12.30
C LYS A 276 -2.07 8.08 11.07
N LEU A 277 -2.27 8.78 9.95
CA LEU A 277 -1.55 8.52 8.71
C LEU A 277 -0.28 9.38 8.64
N TYR A 278 0.86 8.77 8.33
CA TYR A 278 2.09 9.50 8.09
C TYR A 278 2.03 10.33 6.81
N LEU A 279 2.87 11.36 6.70
CA LEU A 279 2.98 12.18 5.49
C LEU A 279 3.28 11.35 4.23
N THR A 280 4.01 10.27 4.38
CA THR A 280 4.32 9.31 3.31
C THR A 280 3.16 8.37 2.94
N GLY A 281 2.03 8.45 3.65
CA GLY A 281 0.92 7.53 3.50
C GLY A 281 1.11 6.21 4.26
N GLY A 282 2.15 6.06 5.05
CA GLY A 282 2.37 4.89 5.90
C GLY A 282 1.34 4.82 7.04
N LEU A 283 0.92 3.61 7.40
CA LEU A 283 0.02 3.32 8.51
C LEU A 283 0.67 2.33 9.48
N GLY A 284 0.51 2.59 10.79
CA GLY A 284 1.13 1.82 11.86
C GLY A 284 2.34 2.53 12.47
N SER A 285 2.26 2.87 13.76
CA SER A 285 3.29 3.64 14.46
C SER A 285 3.99 2.85 15.57
N ARG A 286 3.47 1.64 15.92
CA ARG A 286 3.98 0.80 17.01
C ARG A 286 4.61 -0.48 16.47
N HIS A 287 5.91 -0.61 16.64
CA HIS A 287 6.68 -1.77 16.20
C HIS A 287 6.33 -3.06 16.93
N SER A 288 6.12 -2.98 18.26
CA SER A 288 6.00 -4.17 19.12
C SER A 288 4.83 -5.09 18.75
N ASP A 289 3.80 -4.52 18.14
CA ASP A 289 2.53 -5.17 17.84
C ASP A 289 1.99 -4.82 16.44
N GLU A 290 2.85 -4.21 15.59
CA GLU A 290 2.49 -3.87 14.20
C GLU A 290 1.24 -2.98 14.11
N ALA A 291 1.01 -2.18 15.17
CA ALA A 291 -0.28 -1.55 15.41
C ALA A 291 -0.31 -0.06 15.07
N ILE A 292 -1.53 0.41 14.88
CA ILE A 292 -1.88 1.82 14.79
C ILE A 292 -1.82 2.40 16.21
N GLY A 293 -1.07 3.49 16.37
CA GLY A 293 -0.96 4.21 17.64
C GLY A 293 -2.18 5.07 17.98
N ASP A 294 -2.07 5.79 19.09
CA ASP A 294 -3.06 6.79 19.47
C ASP A 294 -3.09 7.97 18.49
N ARG A 295 -4.09 8.84 18.63
CA ARG A 295 -4.17 10.06 17.79
C ARG A 295 -2.90 10.88 17.95
N TYR A 296 -2.27 11.25 16.82
CA TYR A 296 -1.02 12.02 16.75
C TYR A 296 0.24 11.28 17.26
N GLU A 297 0.15 10.00 17.57
CA GLU A 297 1.31 9.15 17.87
C GLU A 297 1.98 8.72 16.56
N LEU A 298 2.87 9.57 16.05
CA LEU A 298 3.55 9.39 14.76
C LEU A 298 5.08 9.56 14.91
N PRO A 299 5.77 8.65 15.63
CA PRO A 299 7.22 8.70 15.80
C PRO A 299 7.93 8.49 14.45
N SER A 300 8.96 9.30 14.15
CA SER A 300 9.65 9.23 12.86
C SER A 300 10.60 8.04 12.77
N GLU A 301 11.46 7.83 13.79
CA GLU A 301 12.45 6.75 13.82
C GLU A 301 11.82 5.38 14.09
N ARG A 302 10.69 5.36 14.77
CA ARG A 302 9.95 4.17 15.19
C ARG A 302 8.65 3.97 14.41
N ALA A 303 8.51 4.66 13.29
CA ALA A 303 7.39 4.40 12.39
C ALA A 303 7.49 2.97 11.89
N TYR A 304 6.51 2.14 12.24
CA TYR A 304 6.41 0.81 11.68
C TYR A 304 6.06 0.89 10.20
N ALA A 305 4.94 1.55 9.89
CA ALA A 305 4.54 1.88 8.52
C ALA A 305 4.81 0.73 7.54
N GLU A 306 4.22 -0.44 7.83
CA GLU A 306 4.46 -1.68 7.10
C GLU A 306 4.11 -1.55 5.62
N THR A 307 4.91 -2.15 4.77
CA THR A 307 4.63 -2.20 3.32
C THR A 307 3.29 -2.87 3.00
N CYS A 308 2.90 -3.93 3.74
CA CYS A 308 1.57 -4.53 3.57
C CYS A 308 0.44 -3.60 4.02
N ALA A 309 0.64 -2.79 5.07
CA ALA A 309 -0.34 -1.79 5.50
C ALA A 309 -0.52 -0.69 4.45
N ALA A 310 0.55 -0.31 3.74
CA ALA A 310 0.48 0.61 2.61
C ALA A 310 -0.43 0.04 1.50
N ILE A 311 -0.21 -1.22 1.10
CA ILE A 311 -1.04 -1.89 0.09
C ILE A 311 -2.50 -2.00 0.56
N ALA A 312 -2.73 -2.41 1.80
CA ALA A 312 -4.07 -2.51 2.37
C ALA A 312 -4.80 -1.15 2.39
N THR A 313 -4.08 -0.06 2.68
CA THR A 313 -4.62 1.31 2.63
C THR A 313 -4.99 1.70 1.20
N MET A 314 -4.19 1.34 0.19
CA MET A 314 -4.54 1.57 -1.22
C MET A 314 -5.78 0.77 -1.64
N GLN A 315 -5.91 -0.49 -1.20
CA GLN A 315 -7.09 -1.32 -1.47
C GLN A 315 -8.36 -0.71 -0.87
N TRP A 316 -8.28 -0.21 0.37
CA TRP A 316 -9.39 0.49 1.01
C TRP A 316 -9.71 1.82 0.29
N ALA A 317 -8.69 2.63 -0.02
CA ALA A 317 -8.84 3.89 -0.75
C ALA A 317 -9.56 3.71 -2.10
N TRP A 318 -9.13 2.72 -2.88
CA TRP A 318 -9.73 2.40 -4.17
C TRP A 318 -11.21 2.03 -4.07
N ARG A 319 -11.57 1.19 -3.08
CA ARG A 319 -12.95 0.80 -2.83
C ARG A 319 -13.81 1.97 -2.37
N MET A 320 -13.27 2.85 -1.51
CA MET A 320 -13.96 4.08 -1.11
C MET A 320 -14.17 5.03 -2.29
N PHE A 321 -13.20 5.14 -3.17
CA PHE A 321 -13.38 5.88 -4.42
C PHE A 321 -14.49 5.25 -5.28
N ARG A 322 -14.46 3.94 -5.47
CA ARG A 322 -15.52 3.23 -6.22
C ARG A 322 -16.90 3.41 -5.58
N ALA A 323 -17.00 3.45 -4.26
CA ALA A 323 -18.26 3.63 -3.55
C ALA A 323 -18.84 5.05 -3.68
N THR A 324 -17.96 6.07 -3.67
CA THR A 324 -18.39 7.48 -3.50
C THR A 324 -18.11 8.39 -4.69
N GLY A 325 -17.17 8.06 -5.56
CA GLY A 325 -16.68 8.92 -6.64
C GLY A 325 -15.79 10.09 -6.18
N ARG A 326 -15.50 10.22 -4.88
CA ARG A 326 -14.77 11.36 -4.32
C ARG A 326 -13.28 11.25 -4.53
N ALA A 327 -12.65 12.28 -5.09
CA ALA A 327 -11.23 12.34 -5.38
C ALA A 327 -10.33 12.22 -4.13
N LYS A 328 -10.78 12.63 -2.95
CA LYS A 328 -10.02 12.61 -1.68
C LYS A 328 -9.43 11.22 -1.35
N TYR A 329 -10.08 10.16 -1.76
CA TYR A 329 -9.57 8.79 -1.54
C TYR A 329 -8.38 8.47 -2.44
N LEU A 330 -8.41 8.99 -3.67
CA LEU A 330 -7.31 8.84 -4.61
C LEU A 330 -6.10 9.71 -4.26
N ASP A 331 -6.29 10.82 -3.52
CA ASP A 331 -5.17 11.61 -3.00
C ASP A 331 -4.33 10.79 -2.02
N VAL A 332 -4.99 10.02 -1.15
CA VAL A 332 -4.29 9.10 -0.24
C VAL A 332 -3.70 7.92 -1.01
N TYR A 333 -4.45 7.32 -1.93
CA TYR A 333 -3.95 6.24 -2.80
C TYR A 333 -2.64 6.64 -3.49
N GLU A 334 -2.62 7.81 -4.12
CA GLU A 334 -1.45 8.33 -4.83
C GLU A 334 -0.27 8.60 -3.87
N THR A 335 -0.54 9.21 -2.72
CA THR A 335 0.49 9.46 -1.70
C THR A 335 1.12 8.15 -1.23
N VAL A 336 0.31 7.12 -0.96
CA VAL A 336 0.78 5.79 -0.57
C VAL A 336 1.59 5.15 -1.70
N LEU A 337 1.07 5.16 -2.92
CA LEU A 337 1.69 4.53 -4.09
C LEU A 337 3.12 5.04 -4.32
N TYR A 338 3.29 6.37 -4.35
CA TYR A 338 4.59 6.97 -4.67
C TYR A 338 5.55 7.07 -3.47
N ASN A 339 5.10 6.79 -2.25
CA ASN A 339 5.95 6.92 -1.07
C ASN A 339 5.96 5.63 -0.22
N ALA A 340 4.94 5.36 0.60
CA ALA A 340 4.94 4.25 1.54
C ALA A 340 4.97 2.85 0.89
N TYR A 341 4.39 2.71 -0.31
CA TYR A 341 4.47 1.48 -1.10
C TYR A 341 5.81 1.39 -1.85
N ALA A 342 6.16 2.44 -2.61
CA ALA A 342 7.31 2.40 -3.50
C ALA A 342 8.64 2.23 -2.76
N VAL A 343 8.75 2.75 -1.54
CA VAL A 343 9.94 2.60 -0.69
C VAL A 343 10.17 1.15 -0.27
N GLY A 344 9.14 0.31 -0.28
CA GLY A 344 9.22 -1.10 0.10
C GLY A 344 10.12 -1.95 -0.81
N LEU A 345 10.42 -1.50 -2.04
CA LEU A 345 11.20 -2.26 -3.03
C LEU A 345 12.49 -1.52 -3.40
N SER A 346 13.59 -2.25 -3.53
CA SER A 346 14.86 -1.71 -4.02
C SER A 346 14.80 -1.28 -5.49
N ALA A 347 15.73 -0.41 -5.89
CA ALA A 347 15.83 0.06 -7.26
C ALA A 347 16.12 -1.08 -8.27
N ASP A 348 16.80 -2.14 -7.85
CA ASP A 348 17.07 -3.33 -8.66
C ASP A 348 15.94 -4.39 -8.60
N GLY A 349 14.97 -4.23 -7.69
CA GLY A 349 13.82 -5.12 -7.57
C GLY A 349 14.06 -6.41 -6.80
N THR A 350 15.19 -6.58 -6.10
CA THR A 350 15.57 -7.86 -5.46
C THR A 350 15.72 -7.78 -3.95
N ALA A 351 15.42 -6.63 -3.34
CA ALA A 351 15.46 -6.46 -1.90
C ALA A 351 14.30 -5.56 -1.41
N PHE A 352 13.89 -5.77 -0.16
CA PHE A 352 12.65 -5.24 0.39
C PHE A 352 12.86 -4.61 1.76
N PHE A 353 12.08 -3.55 2.06
CA PHE A 353 11.81 -3.13 3.43
C PHE A 353 10.50 -3.75 3.91
N TYR A 354 10.49 -4.16 5.17
CA TYR A 354 9.29 -4.57 5.89
C TYR A 354 8.61 -3.34 6.51
N ASP A 355 9.35 -2.63 7.37
CA ASP A 355 8.95 -1.36 7.97
C ASP A 355 9.61 -0.16 7.28
N ASN A 356 8.91 0.97 7.26
CA ASN A 356 9.31 2.15 6.49
C ASN A 356 9.34 3.42 7.36
N PRO A 357 10.40 3.61 8.17
CA PRO A 357 10.53 4.77 9.03
C PRO A 357 10.84 6.05 8.25
N LEU A 358 10.57 7.18 8.89
CA LEU A 358 10.85 8.51 8.36
C LEU A 358 12.17 9.09 8.86
N GLN A 359 12.90 8.34 9.66
CA GLN A 359 14.24 8.68 10.16
C GLN A 359 15.05 7.41 10.44
N ARG A 360 16.33 7.44 10.08
CA ARG A 360 17.33 6.46 10.49
C ARG A 360 18.60 7.19 10.94
N ARG A 361 19.22 6.73 12.00
CA ARG A 361 20.52 7.23 12.51
C ARG A 361 21.65 6.30 12.09
N PRO A 362 22.92 6.79 12.01
CA PRO A 362 24.05 5.97 11.59
C PRO A 362 24.32 4.80 12.53
N ASP A 363 24.03 4.98 13.83
CA ASP A 363 24.20 4.00 14.90
C ASP A 363 22.91 3.24 15.22
N HIS A 364 21.93 3.32 14.33
CA HIS A 364 20.67 2.62 14.50
C HIS A 364 20.88 1.13 14.31
N GLU A 365 20.93 0.41 15.42
CA GLU A 365 20.87 -1.03 15.42
C GLU A 365 19.41 -1.50 15.28
N GLN A 366 19.22 -2.75 14.94
CA GLN A 366 17.90 -3.37 14.93
C GLN A 366 17.27 -3.22 16.33
N ARG A 367 16.30 -2.32 16.44
CA ARG A 367 15.63 -1.97 17.71
C ARG A 367 14.14 -2.25 17.66
N SER A 368 13.69 -2.77 16.54
CA SER A 368 12.31 -3.11 16.33
C SER A 368 11.95 -4.30 17.22
N GLY A 369 10.72 -4.30 17.74
CA GLY A 369 10.14 -5.48 18.37
C GLY A 369 9.63 -6.47 17.33
N ALA A 370 9.51 -6.06 16.08
CA ALA A 370 9.19 -6.92 14.96
C ALA A 370 10.41 -7.75 14.57
N GLU A 371 10.17 -8.98 14.21
CA GLU A 371 11.23 -9.94 13.92
C GLU A 371 12.09 -9.55 12.70
N ASP A 372 11.49 -8.90 11.75
CA ASP A 372 12.03 -8.69 10.42
C ASP A 372 12.18 -7.20 10.03
N GLY A 373 12.16 -6.29 11.01
CA GLY A 373 12.26 -4.85 10.74
C GLY A 373 13.50 -4.18 11.33
N GLY A 374 13.68 -2.90 11.04
CA GLY A 374 14.68 -2.05 11.69
C GLY A 374 16.03 -1.95 11.00
N GLU A 375 16.19 -2.45 9.77
CA GLU A 375 17.44 -2.35 9.04
C GLU A 375 17.69 -0.96 8.43
N LEU A 376 18.98 -0.70 8.16
CA LEU A 376 19.39 0.47 7.36
C LEU A 376 19.25 0.23 5.85
N LEU A 377 19.29 -1.02 5.41
CA LEU A 377 19.14 -1.41 4.01
C LEU A 377 18.07 -2.49 3.89
N ARG A 378 17.53 -2.60 2.67
CA ARG A 378 16.56 -3.65 2.31
C ARG A 378 17.19 -5.02 2.37
N ARG A 379 16.38 -6.03 2.70
CA ARG A 379 16.77 -7.46 2.69
C ARG A 379 16.28 -8.17 1.44
N ALA A 380 17.03 -9.18 1.01
CA ALA A 380 16.64 -10.03 -0.11
C ALA A 380 15.36 -10.85 0.18
N TRP A 381 15.18 -11.30 1.43
CA TRP A 381 14.01 -12.08 1.88
C TRP A 381 13.87 -12.04 3.41
N PHE A 382 12.73 -12.54 3.91
CA PHE A 382 12.39 -12.56 5.33
C PHE A 382 11.96 -13.96 5.79
N GLY A 383 12.00 -14.23 7.10
CA GLY A 383 11.41 -15.42 7.71
C GLY A 383 9.88 -15.41 7.69
N CYS A 384 9.29 -14.20 7.70
CA CYS A 384 7.88 -13.92 7.46
C CYS A 384 7.75 -13.02 6.23
N PRO A 385 7.79 -13.55 4.99
CA PRO A 385 7.92 -12.72 3.79
C PRO A 385 6.57 -12.21 3.26
N CYS A 386 5.70 -11.68 4.13
CA CYS A 386 4.38 -11.23 3.70
C CYS A 386 4.43 -10.06 2.70
N CYS A 387 5.42 -9.14 2.84
CA CYS A 387 5.54 -7.94 2.02
C CYS A 387 6.01 -8.20 0.58
N PRO A 388 7.06 -9.00 0.30
CA PRO A 388 7.54 -9.22 -1.06
C PRO A 388 6.47 -9.75 -2.03
N PRO A 389 5.73 -10.84 -1.76
CA PRO A 389 4.66 -11.31 -2.63
C PRO A 389 3.50 -10.31 -2.75
N ASN A 390 3.24 -9.54 -1.69
CA ASN A 390 2.20 -8.51 -1.71
C ASN A 390 2.58 -7.34 -2.65
N ILE A 391 3.85 -6.94 -2.68
CA ILE A 391 4.39 -5.97 -3.66
C ILE A 391 4.21 -6.51 -5.08
N ILE A 392 4.57 -7.77 -5.32
CA ILE A 392 4.48 -8.41 -6.63
C ILE A 392 3.05 -8.35 -7.18
N ARG A 393 2.06 -8.83 -6.43
CA ARG A 393 0.68 -8.86 -6.90
C ARG A 393 0.14 -7.47 -7.20
N TRP A 394 0.37 -6.50 -6.28
CA TRP A 394 -0.12 -5.14 -6.45
C TRP A 394 0.51 -4.42 -7.65
N MET A 395 1.79 -4.65 -7.90
CA MET A 395 2.46 -4.09 -9.08
C MET A 395 1.97 -4.71 -10.38
N SER A 396 1.66 -6.01 -10.38
CA SER A 396 1.17 -6.70 -11.57
C SER A 396 -0.25 -6.25 -11.97
N GLU A 397 -1.09 -5.87 -11.01
CA GLU A 397 -2.46 -5.41 -11.26
C GLU A 397 -2.62 -3.87 -11.36
N LEU A 398 -1.54 -3.10 -11.21
CA LEU A 398 -1.58 -1.64 -11.06
C LEU A 398 -2.37 -0.92 -12.17
N GLN A 399 -2.34 -1.41 -13.41
CA GLN A 399 -3.10 -0.82 -14.51
C GLN A 399 -4.61 -0.84 -14.28
N ASP A 400 -5.13 -1.74 -13.47
CA ASP A 400 -6.57 -1.83 -13.15
C ASP A 400 -7.04 -0.71 -12.20
N HIS A 401 -6.08 0.04 -11.62
CA HIS A 401 -6.31 1.13 -10.69
C HIS A 401 -6.05 2.53 -11.27
N LEU A 402 -5.88 2.65 -12.59
CA LEU A 402 -5.67 3.95 -13.22
C LEU A 402 -6.96 4.75 -13.39
N ALA A 403 -8.05 4.06 -13.74
CA ALA A 403 -9.32 4.69 -14.11
C ALA A 403 -10.54 3.87 -13.70
N VAL A 404 -11.69 4.52 -13.70
CA VAL A 404 -13.00 3.88 -13.55
C VAL A 404 -13.95 4.43 -14.60
N ALA A 405 -14.69 3.54 -15.28
CA ALA A 405 -15.79 3.93 -16.14
C ALA A 405 -17.11 3.70 -15.41
N ARG A 406 -17.97 4.73 -15.38
CA ARG A 406 -19.31 4.65 -14.81
C ARG A 406 -20.27 5.42 -15.72
N ASP A 407 -21.31 4.75 -16.18
CA ASP A 407 -22.26 5.31 -17.14
C ASP A 407 -21.53 5.83 -18.41
N ASN A 408 -21.62 7.14 -18.69
CA ASN A 408 -20.95 7.80 -19.81
C ASN A 408 -19.69 8.59 -19.38
N VAL A 409 -19.15 8.37 -18.16
CA VAL A 409 -18.02 9.09 -17.61
C VAL A 409 -16.81 8.15 -17.47
N LEU A 410 -15.67 8.59 -18.01
CA LEU A 410 -14.37 8.03 -17.74
C LEU A 410 -13.67 8.89 -16.67
N TYR A 411 -13.46 8.34 -15.48
CA TYR A 411 -12.71 8.95 -14.40
C TYR A 411 -11.27 8.46 -14.46
N LEU A 412 -10.32 9.34 -14.78
CA LEU A 412 -8.87 9.04 -14.71
C LEU A 412 -8.33 9.54 -13.39
N GLY A 413 -8.00 8.61 -12.50
CA GLY A 413 -7.62 8.89 -11.11
C GLY A 413 -6.12 8.92 -10.88
N ILE A 414 -5.35 8.04 -11.52
CA ILE A 414 -3.89 7.91 -11.39
C ILE A 414 -3.25 8.14 -12.76
N TYR A 415 -2.24 8.99 -12.81
CA TYR A 415 -1.60 9.42 -14.04
C TYR A 415 -0.38 8.58 -14.37
N ALA A 416 -0.38 8.03 -15.58
CA ALA A 416 0.73 7.29 -16.17
C ALA A 416 0.59 7.31 -17.70
N ASP A 417 1.67 7.06 -18.42
CA ASP A 417 1.57 6.73 -19.84
C ASP A 417 0.78 5.42 -19.97
N ALA A 418 -0.39 5.51 -20.59
CA ALA A 418 -1.31 4.37 -20.68
C ALA A 418 -2.21 4.45 -21.91
N ARG A 419 -2.71 3.31 -22.34
CA ARG A 419 -3.85 3.19 -23.23
C ARG A 419 -5.03 2.62 -22.44
N ILE A 420 -6.16 3.33 -22.46
CA ILE A 420 -7.34 2.98 -21.67
C ILE A 420 -8.54 2.87 -22.60
N THR A 421 -9.22 1.73 -22.55
CA THR A 421 -10.46 1.48 -23.28
C THR A 421 -11.60 1.25 -22.28
N ALA A 422 -12.66 2.03 -22.40
CA ALA A 422 -13.84 1.93 -21.56
C ALA A 422 -15.07 1.96 -22.48
N ASN A 423 -15.73 0.84 -22.65
CA ASN A 423 -16.73 0.65 -23.70
C ASN A 423 -16.15 1.03 -25.09
N ASP A 424 -16.85 1.93 -25.80
CA ASP A 424 -16.46 2.41 -27.14
C ASP A 424 -15.52 3.64 -27.10
N LEU A 425 -15.08 4.09 -25.91
CA LEU A 425 -14.13 5.19 -25.75
C LEU A 425 -12.73 4.62 -25.51
N THR A 426 -11.79 4.94 -26.40
CA THR A 426 -10.37 4.61 -26.22
C THR A 426 -9.54 5.90 -26.17
N VAL A 427 -8.75 6.04 -25.13
CA VAL A 427 -7.85 7.18 -24.94
C VAL A 427 -6.41 6.72 -24.73
N LYS A 428 -5.47 7.49 -25.29
CA LYS A 428 -4.06 7.40 -24.97
C LYS A 428 -3.70 8.52 -24.00
N VAL A 429 -3.14 8.17 -22.86
CA VAL A 429 -2.58 9.10 -21.88
C VAL A 429 -1.08 9.20 -22.13
N SER A 430 -0.57 10.43 -22.21
CA SER A 430 0.85 10.71 -22.35
C SER A 430 1.27 11.73 -21.28
N THR A 431 2.26 11.37 -20.46
CA THR A 431 2.71 12.19 -19.32
C THR A 431 4.08 11.75 -18.81
N ASN A 432 4.82 12.67 -18.21
CA ASN A 432 6.03 12.36 -17.45
C ASN A 432 5.78 12.41 -15.93
N TYR A 433 4.52 12.22 -15.52
CA TYR A 433 4.14 12.19 -14.11
C TYR A 433 4.83 11.04 -13.36
N PRO A 434 5.35 11.24 -12.14
CA PRO A 434 5.20 12.39 -11.24
C PRO A 434 6.31 13.44 -11.36
N TRP A 435 7.11 13.41 -12.43
CA TRP A 435 8.24 14.33 -12.62
C TRP A 435 7.82 15.71 -13.11
N ASP A 436 6.77 15.77 -13.91
CA ASP A 436 6.07 17.02 -14.24
C ASP A 436 4.54 16.84 -14.17
N GLY A 437 3.82 17.95 -14.30
CA GLY A 437 2.36 17.98 -14.16
C GLY A 437 1.61 18.07 -15.49
N GLU A 438 2.25 17.79 -16.61
CA GLU A 438 1.60 17.79 -17.91
C GLU A 438 0.97 16.45 -18.23
N ILE A 439 -0.35 16.41 -18.33
CA ILE A 439 -1.12 15.21 -18.68
C ILE A 439 -1.88 15.48 -19.96
N THR A 440 -1.63 14.69 -20.99
CA THR A 440 -2.30 14.79 -22.29
C THR A 440 -3.07 13.52 -22.58
N LEU A 441 -4.40 13.64 -22.77
CA LEU A 441 -5.22 12.56 -23.28
C LEU A 441 -5.50 12.81 -24.75
N THR A 442 -5.23 11.83 -25.59
CA THR A 442 -5.62 11.80 -27.00
C THR A 442 -6.69 10.74 -27.19
N VAL A 443 -7.82 11.12 -27.72
CA VAL A 443 -8.90 10.21 -28.06
C VAL A 443 -8.51 9.42 -29.32
N GLU A 444 -8.42 8.09 -29.21
CA GLU A 444 -8.14 7.21 -30.35
C GLU A 444 -9.43 6.72 -31.02
N ASN A 445 -10.45 6.47 -30.20
CA ASN A 445 -11.78 6.08 -30.66
C ASN A 445 -12.84 6.65 -29.70
N ALA A 446 -13.98 7.07 -30.23
CA ALA A 446 -15.13 7.51 -29.44
C ALA A 446 -16.44 7.20 -30.15
N PRO A 447 -17.52 6.90 -29.39
CA PRO A 447 -18.84 6.77 -29.95
C PRO A 447 -19.44 8.13 -30.38
N PRO A 448 -20.49 8.14 -31.19
CA PRO A 448 -21.11 9.39 -31.66
C PRO A 448 -21.86 10.15 -30.56
N GLU A 449 -22.15 9.51 -29.42
CA GLU A 449 -22.84 10.12 -28.29
C GLU A 449 -21.90 10.96 -27.44
N GLU A 450 -22.48 11.87 -26.66
CA GLU A 450 -21.75 12.67 -25.69
C GLU A 450 -21.11 11.76 -24.61
N ARG A 451 -19.84 12.01 -24.33
CA ARG A 451 -19.07 11.38 -23.24
C ARG A 451 -18.48 12.43 -22.30
N THR A 452 -18.19 12.02 -21.10
CA THR A 452 -17.53 12.85 -20.11
C THR A 452 -16.17 12.24 -19.78
N ILE A 453 -15.12 13.05 -19.84
CA ILE A 453 -13.79 12.72 -19.33
C ILE A 453 -13.56 13.56 -18.08
N ALA A 454 -13.33 12.91 -16.96
CA ALA A 454 -13.05 13.53 -15.66
C ALA A 454 -11.61 13.19 -15.24
N LEU A 455 -10.76 14.20 -15.13
CA LEU A 455 -9.36 14.09 -14.72
C LEU A 455 -9.23 14.54 -13.28
N ARG A 456 -8.61 13.73 -12.42
CA ARG A 456 -8.42 14.09 -11.02
C ARG A 456 -7.51 15.32 -10.87
N VAL A 457 -7.94 16.28 -10.07
CA VAL A 457 -7.09 17.38 -9.61
C VAL A 457 -6.66 17.04 -8.18
N PRO A 458 -5.39 16.64 -7.96
CA PRO A 458 -4.91 16.31 -6.62
C PRO A 458 -5.03 17.49 -5.66
N ALA A 459 -5.32 17.23 -4.39
CA ALA A 459 -5.48 18.28 -3.38
C ALA A 459 -4.26 19.21 -3.23
N TRP A 460 -3.06 18.74 -3.57
CA TRP A 460 -1.84 19.55 -3.58
C TRP A 460 -1.73 20.52 -4.77
N ALA A 461 -2.53 20.34 -5.85
CA ALA A 461 -2.48 21.14 -7.08
C ALA A 461 -3.61 22.19 -7.09
N THR A 462 -3.40 23.32 -6.41
CA THR A 462 -4.45 24.34 -6.22
C THR A 462 -4.77 25.19 -7.44
N GLU A 463 -3.91 25.20 -8.47
CA GLU A 463 -4.03 26.04 -9.66
C GLU A 463 -3.98 25.17 -10.95
N ALA A 464 -4.73 24.07 -10.96
CA ALA A 464 -4.81 23.20 -12.12
C ALA A 464 -5.52 23.89 -13.30
N ASN A 465 -5.03 23.65 -14.52
CA ASN A 465 -5.62 24.17 -15.77
C ASN A 465 -5.99 23.04 -16.71
N ILE A 466 -7.20 23.09 -17.29
CA ILE A 466 -7.68 22.10 -18.27
C ILE A 466 -8.01 22.73 -19.62
N THR A 467 -7.59 22.08 -20.70
CA THR A 467 -7.88 22.48 -22.08
C THR A 467 -8.37 21.27 -22.88
N PRO A 468 -9.55 21.36 -23.60
CA PRO A 468 -10.44 22.51 -23.68
C PRO A 468 -11.01 22.88 -22.32
N ALA A 469 -11.49 24.13 -22.18
CA ALA A 469 -12.08 24.60 -20.93
C ALA A 469 -13.19 23.66 -20.44
N GLY A 470 -13.08 23.26 -19.20
CA GLY A 470 -13.98 22.36 -18.50
C GLY A 470 -14.44 22.93 -17.17
N GLU A 471 -15.23 22.16 -16.46
CA GLU A 471 -15.69 22.47 -15.12
C GLU A 471 -14.77 21.82 -14.08
N GLN A 472 -14.50 22.49 -12.96
CA GLN A 472 -13.82 21.87 -11.81
C GLN A 472 -14.86 21.62 -10.71
N VAL A 473 -15.05 20.35 -10.35
CA VAL A 473 -16.04 19.91 -9.37
C VAL A 473 -15.44 18.81 -8.49
N ASP A 474 -15.45 19.02 -7.17
CA ASP A 474 -15.09 18.00 -6.17
C ASP A 474 -13.76 17.25 -6.41
N GLY A 475 -12.73 17.99 -6.85
CA GLY A 475 -11.42 17.41 -7.14
C GLY A 475 -11.31 16.78 -8.54
N TRP A 476 -12.24 17.08 -9.43
CA TRP A 476 -12.24 16.64 -10.84
C TRP A 476 -12.26 17.83 -11.80
N ALA A 477 -11.44 17.77 -12.84
CA ALA A 477 -11.53 18.63 -14.01
C ALA A 477 -12.30 17.87 -15.11
N VAL A 478 -13.48 18.37 -15.47
CA VAL A 478 -14.48 17.65 -16.24
C VAL A 478 -14.66 18.28 -17.61
N VAL A 479 -14.52 17.48 -18.67
CA VAL A 479 -14.81 17.86 -20.04
C VAL A 479 -15.93 17.00 -20.58
N ARG A 480 -17.06 17.62 -20.97
CA ARG A 480 -18.23 16.94 -21.52
C ARG A 480 -18.50 17.40 -22.94
N ARG A 481 -18.47 16.48 -23.88
CA ARG A 481 -18.76 16.75 -25.30
C ARG A 481 -18.87 15.46 -26.10
N THR A 482 -19.32 15.56 -27.35
CA THR A 482 -19.07 14.52 -28.35
C THR A 482 -17.60 14.58 -28.75
N PHE A 483 -16.86 13.51 -28.55
CA PHE A 483 -15.47 13.37 -28.92
C PHE A 483 -15.32 12.71 -30.29
N ALA A 484 -14.21 13.01 -30.96
CA ALA A 484 -13.80 12.36 -32.20
C ALA A 484 -12.34 11.87 -32.06
N ALA A 485 -11.96 10.90 -32.86
CA ALA A 485 -10.56 10.46 -32.94
C ALA A 485 -9.65 11.65 -33.28
N GLY A 486 -8.56 11.82 -32.54
CA GLY A 486 -7.64 12.94 -32.62
C GLY A 486 -7.96 14.12 -31.69
N ASP A 487 -9.11 14.12 -31.02
CA ASP A 487 -9.39 15.12 -29.97
C ASP A 487 -8.41 14.99 -28.81
N VAL A 488 -8.03 16.13 -28.24
CA VAL A 488 -7.04 16.20 -27.16
C VAL A 488 -7.60 16.94 -25.94
N VAL A 489 -7.42 16.35 -24.79
CA VAL A 489 -7.65 16.99 -23.48
C VAL A 489 -6.32 17.10 -22.74
N ARG A 490 -5.98 18.30 -22.27
CA ARG A 490 -4.75 18.56 -21.49
C ARG A 490 -5.09 19.06 -20.11
N LEU A 491 -4.43 18.48 -19.10
CA LEU A 491 -4.44 18.95 -17.71
C LEU A 491 -3.02 19.34 -17.33
N THR A 492 -2.86 20.55 -16.79
CA THR A 492 -1.59 21.05 -16.25
C THR A 492 -1.71 21.23 -14.76
N LEU A 493 -0.84 20.56 -13.99
CA LEU A 493 -0.76 20.59 -12.53
C LEU A 493 0.53 21.31 -12.12
N PRO A 494 0.48 22.47 -11.43
CA PRO A 494 1.69 23.14 -10.95
C PRO A 494 2.44 22.28 -9.93
N MET A 495 3.73 22.07 -10.13
CA MET A 495 4.59 21.21 -9.29
C MET A 495 5.77 21.95 -8.67
N ALA A 496 5.52 23.04 -7.95
CA ALA A 496 6.54 23.69 -7.14
C ALA A 496 6.86 22.86 -5.88
N PRO A 497 8.11 22.87 -5.37
CA PRO A 497 8.43 22.32 -4.06
C PRO A 497 7.61 22.99 -2.96
N ARG A 498 7.09 22.17 -2.02
CA ARG A 498 6.23 22.60 -0.90
C ARG A 498 6.84 22.17 0.43
N ALA A 499 6.79 23.07 1.43
CA ALA A 499 7.11 22.77 2.80
C ALA A 499 5.84 22.36 3.57
N HIS A 500 5.88 21.25 4.26
CA HIS A 500 4.83 20.77 5.15
C HIS A 500 5.25 20.95 6.59
N GLY A 501 4.45 21.63 7.38
CA GLY A 501 4.49 21.59 8.84
C GLY A 501 3.75 20.37 9.37
N VAL A 502 3.81 20.15 10.67
CA VAL A 502 3.11 19.07 11.36
C VAL A 502 2.11 19.62 12.37
N HIS A 503 1.04 18.87 12.65
CA HIS A 503 0.10 19.22 13.72
C HIS A 503 0.83 19.33 15.07
N PRO A 504 0.57 20.36 15.93
CA PRO A 504 1.31 20.58 17.17
C PRO A 504 1.33 19.41 18.16
N TYR A 505 0.37 18.49 18.06
CA TYR A 505 0.30 17.31 18.93
C TYR A 505 1.17 16.13 18.44
N VAL A 506 1.77 16.22 17.27
CA VAL A 506 2.76 15.23 16.80
C VAL A 506 4.12 15.60 17.37
N ASP A 507 4.41 15.15 18.58
CA ASP A 507 5.62 15.51 19.32
C ASP A 507 6.92 15.16 18.59
N ALA A 508 6.93 14.03 17.87
CA ALA A 508 8.13 13.54 17.18
C ALA A 508 8.62 14.42 16.02
N ALA A 509 7.76 15.26 15.46
CA ALA A 509 8.09 16.14 14.34
C ALA A 509 7.85 17.63 14.66
N ARG A 510 7.58 17.97 15.95
CA ARG A 510 7.40 19.36 16.40
C ARG A 510 8.63 20.19 16.08
N GLY A 511 8.44 21.38 15.51
CA GLY A 511 9.56 22.25 15.12
C GLY A 511 10.36 21.72 13.92
N ALA A 512 9.74 20.89 13.10
CA ALA A 512 10.32 20.37 11.86
C ALA A 512 9.39 20.63 10.67
N ILE A 513 9.98 20.61 9.47
CA ILE A 513 9.27 20.65 8.20
C ILE A 513 9.71 19.47 7.33
N ALA A 514 8.81 19.00 6.49
CA ALA A 514 9.09 18.03 5.44
C ALA A 514 8.87 18.67 4.06
N VAL A 515 9.50 18.11 3.05
CA VAL A 515 9.46 18.63 1.69
C VAL A 515 8.73 17.67 0.77
N ALA A 516 7.84 18.20 -0.07
CA ALA A 516 7.16 17.46 -1.11
C ALA A 516 7.15 18.24 -2.43
N ARG A 517 7.08 17.51 -3.55
CA ARG A 517 6.86 18.06 -4.89
C ARG A 517 5.94 17.11 -5.68
N GLY A 518 4.85 17.64 -6.21
CA GLY A 518 3.80 16.76 -6.73
C GLY A 518 3.36 15.76 -5.65
N PRO A 519 3.20 14.48 -5.95
CA PRO A 519 2.86 13.44 -4.97
C PRO A 519 4.05 12.93 -4.15
N LEU A 520 5.28 13.30 -4.53
CA LEU A 520 6.50 12.78 -3.94
C LEU A 520 6.87 13.51 -2.65
N VAL A 521 7.12 12.76 -1.59
CA VAL A 521 7.81 13.22 -0.38
C VAL A 521 9.31 13.04 -0.59
N TYR A 522 10.10 13.98 -0.10
CA TYR A 522 11.54 13.99 -0.21
C TYR A 522 12.20 13.77 1.15
N CYS A 523 13.40 13.19 1.13
CA CYS A 523 14.23 13.02 2.32
C CYS A 523 15.69 13.40 2.01
N VAL A 524 16.48 13.59 3.05
CA VAL A 524 17.93 13.71 2.94
C VAL A 524 18.59 12.44 3.43
N GLU A 525 19.56 11.93 2.68
CA GLU A 525 20.50 10.90 3.13
C GLU A 525 21.85 11.55 3.49
N GLN A 526 22.59 10.99 4.45
CA GLN A 526 23.83 11.58 4.94
C GLN A 526 24.87 11.84 3.84
N GLN A 527 24.88 11.04 2.80
CA GLN A 527 25.79 11.22 1.66
C GLN A 527 25.48 12.44 0.77
N ASP A 528 24.28 13.01 0.91
CA ASP A 528 23.78 14.16 0.17
C ASP A 528 23.86 15.47 0.97
N ALA A 529 24.51 15.44 2.15
CA ALA A 529 24.70 16.59 3.02
C ALA A 529 26.13 16.64 3.57
N ALA A 530 26.72 17.82 3.58
CA ALA A 530 28.08 18.05 4.07
C ALA A 530 28.16 18.08 5.62
N ALA A 531 27.02 18.15 6.31
CA ALA A 531 26.89 18.11 7.76
C ALA A 531 26.00 16.94 8.22
N PRO A 532 26.07 16.50 9.49
CA PRO A 532 25.15 15.50 10.00
C PRO A 532 23.69 15.89 9.72
N VAL A 533 22.90 14.94 9.19
CA VAL A 533 21.50 15.23 8.82
C VAL A 533 20.64 15.65 10.03
N ASP A 534 21.02 15.23 11.24
CA ASP A 534 20.36 15.62 12.49
C ASP A 534 20.64 17.07 12.90
N ASP A 535 21.71 17.69 12.37
CA ASP A 535 22.10 19.07 12.65
C ASP A 535 21.58 20.07 11.62
N LEU A 536 20.92 19.61 10.55
CA LEU A 536 20.40 20.49 9.51
C LEU A 536 19.18 21.26 10.00
N LEU A 537 19.15 22.57 9.69
CA LEU A 537 18.02 23.46 9.85
C LEU A 537 17.54 23.94 8.49
N LEU A 538 16.28 23.66 8.19
CA LEU A 538 15.68 23.99 6.91
C LEU A 538 14.58 25.05 7.08
N SER A 539 14.60 26.10 6.27
CA SER A 539 13.52 27.10 6.26
C SER A 539 12.54 26.85 5.11
N PRO A 540 11.25 27.21 5.26
CA PRO A 540 10.30 27.17 4.14
C PRO A 540 10.74 27.99 2.94
N ALA A 541 11.45 29.11 3.16
CA ALA A 541 11.99 29.93 2.10
C ALA A 541 13.03 29.17 1.26
N ALA A 542 13.91 28.39 1.91
CA ALA A 542 14.88 27.56 1.21
C ALA A 542 14.19 26.46 0.37
N VAL A 543 13.09 25.88 0.89
CA VAL A 543 12.30 24.90 0.12
C VAL A 543 11.68 25.51 -1.12
N HIS A 544 11.07 26.71 -1.02
CA HIS A 544 10.48 27.40 -2.17
C HIS A 544 11.53 27.87 -3.20
N ALA A 545 12.76 28.11 -2.77
CA ALA A 545 13.88 28.47 -3.63
C ALA A 545 14.67 27.28 -4.17
N ALA A 546 14.28 26.03 -3.82
CA ALA A 546 14.99 24.83 -4.22
C ALA A 546 15.04 24.70 -5.75
N THR A 547 16.21 24.31 -6.26
CA THR A 547 16.41 24.02 -7.68
C THR A 547 16.09 22.55 -7.96
N VAL A 548 15.19 22.33 -8.92
CA VAL A 548 14.89 20.97 -9.40
C VAL A 548 15.95 20.55 -10.40
N ARG A 549 16.58 19.41 -10.18
CA ARG A 549 17.65 18.87 -11.04
C ARG A 549 17.42 17.38 -11.30
N GLU A 550 17.73 16.95 -12.51
CA GLU A 550 17.72 15.52 -12.84
C GLU A 550 19.02 14.85 -12.36
N GLN A 551 18.86 13.68 -11.73
CA GLN A 551 19.95 12.80 -11.30
C GLN A 551 19.49 11.35 -11.40
N ASP A 552 20.23 10.52 -12.14
CA ASP A 552 19.95 9.08 -12.30
C ASP A 552 18.47 8.79 -12.68
N GLU A 553 17.96 9.50 -13.68
CA GLU A 553 16.56 9.41 -14.16
C GLU A 553 15.48 9.87 -13.17
N HIS A 554 15.87 10.52 -12.06
CA HIS A 554 14.96 11.03 -11.03
C HIS A 554 15.15 12.53 -10.82
N LEU A 555 14.12 13.21 -10.32
CA LEU A 555 14.24 14.62 -9.96
C LEU A 555 14.60 14.75 -8.48
N VAL A 556 15.71 15.41 -8.21
CA VAL A 556 16.19 15.77 -6.88
C VAL A 556 16.01 17.28 -6.65
N LEU A 557 16.05 17.71 -5.39
CA LEU A 557 15.93 19.11 -5.00
C LEU A 557 17.22 19.57 -4.35
N ASP A 558 17.95 20.48 -5.04
CA ASP A 558 19.13 21.12 -4.47
C ASP A 558 18.72 22.41 -3.75
N LEU A 559 19.14 22.54 -2.50
CA LEU A 559 18.83 23.67 -1.63
C LEU A 559 19.95 23.92 -0.63
N THR A 560 19.83 24.97 0.15
CA THR A 560 20.77 25.32 1.21
C THR A 560 20.11 25.17 2.58
N ALA A 561 20.76 24.50 3.51
CA ALA A 561 20.37 24.39 4.90
C ALA A 561 21.41 25.04 5.82
N LYS A 562 20.98 25.54 6.95
CA LYS A 562 21.88 25.96 8.03
C LYS A 562 22.26 24.77 8.88
N VAL A 563 23.39 24.85 9.57
CA VAL A 563 23.87 23.80 10.48
C VAL A 563 23.72 24.29 11.92
N ALA A 564 22.94 23.59 12.73
CA ALA A 564 22.86 23.81 14.17
C ALA A 564 23.85 22.90 14.88
N HIS A 565 24.81 23.47 15.54
CA HIS A 565 25.66 22.67 16.43
C HIS A 565 24.88 22.37 17.72
N PRO A 566 24.79 21.09 18.15
CA PRO A 566 24.15 20.78 19.41
C PRO A 566 24.88 21.51 20.54
N PRO A 567 24.17 22.12 21.50
CA PRO A 567 24.81 22.65 22.72
C PRO A 567 25.47 21.47 23.45
N ALA A 568 26.54 21.80 24.16
CA ALA A 568 27.46 20.85 24.82
C ALA A 568 26.80 19.61 25.46
N ALA A 569 27.61 18.61 25.63
CA ALA A 569 27.47 17.23 26.10
C ALA A 569 26.47 16.90 27.23
N GLU A 570 25.75 17.84 27.82
CA GLU A 570 24.78 17.59 28.87
C GLU A 570 23.43 17.19 28.33
N LEU A 571 22.91 16.04 28.77
CA LEU A 571 21.60 15.55 28.36
C LEU A 571 20.45 16.49 28.80
N TYR A 572 20.60 17.11 29.97
CA TYR A 572 19.63 18.05 30.56
C TYR A 572 20.30 19.36 31.00
N PRO A 573 20.69 20.25 30.07
CA PRO A 573 21.31 21.51 30.45
C PRO A 573 20.31 22.40 31.19
N VAL A 574 20.78 23.05 32.28
CA VAL A 574 19.95 24.04 33.01
C VAL A 574 19.89 25.35 32.22
N ILE A 575 18.70 25.74 31.84
CA ILE A 575 18.43 27.03 31.18
C ILE A 575 18.27 28.08 32.27
N SER A 576 19.27 28.96 32.46
CA SER A 576 19.20 30.07 33.41
C SER A 576 18.57 31.33 32.79
N GLU A 577 18.04 32.25 33.60
CA GLU A 577 17.52 33.56 33.13
C GLU A 577 18.57 34.38 32.35
N GLN A 578 19.86 34.18 32.63
CA GLN A 578 20.96 34.78 31.88
C GLN A 578 21.14 34.15 30.49
N THR A 579 20.68 32.90 30.28
CA THR A 579 20.65 32.23 29.00
C THR A 579 19.46 32.65 28.15
N THR A 580 18.39 33.20 28.77
CA THR A 580 17.23 33.76 28.06
C THR A 580 17.45 35.18 27.56
N GLN A 581 18.42 35.92 28.13
CA GLN A 581 18.86 37.21 27.59
C GLN A 581 19.94 37.09 26.49
N GLN A 582 20.62 35.99 26.45
CA GLN A 582 21.24 35.49 25.24
C GLN A 582 20.20 34.57 24.61
N PRO A 583 19.70 34.83 23.36
CA PRO A 583 18.85 33.90 22.64
C PRO A 583 19.56 32.55 22.71
N ILE A 584 18.92 31.48 23.30
CA ILE A 584 19.47 30.11 23.59
C ILE A 584 20.67 29.94 22.71
N GLN A 585 21.89 30.14 23.22
CA GLN A 585 22.99 30.65 22.43
C GLN A 585 22.85 30.16 21.01
N GLN A 586 22.19 30.97 20.15
CA GLN A 586 22.48 30.86 18.74
C GLN A 586 23.99 30.78 18.74
N PRO A 587 24.58 29.66 18.41
CA PRO A 587 26.03 29.50 18.48
C PRO A 587 26.56 30.78 17.89
N ALA A 588 27.31 31.52 18.70
CA ALA A 588 27.73 32.90 18.47
C ALA A 588 27.86 33.08 16.96
N GLU A 589 27.38 34.16 16.36
CA GLU A 589 27.27 34.41 14.89
C GLU A 589 28.42 33.86 14.03
N SER A 590 29.40 33.26 14.63
CA SER A 590 30.62 32.70 14.08
C SER A 590 30.55 31.26 13.57
N ALA A 591 29.42 30.54 13.58
CA ALA A 591 29.41 29.15 13.08
C ALA A 591 28.08 28.60 12.55
N VAL A 592 27.11 29.39 12.17
CA VAL A 592 25.99 28.89 11.35
C VAL A 592 26.44 28.95 9.90
N GLY A 593 27.20 27.92 9.49
CA GLY A 593 27.52 27.74 8.08
C GLY A 593 26.28 27.31 7.30
N GLU A 594 26.04 27.90 6.15
CA GLU A 594 25.13 27.34 5.18
C GLU A 594 25.83 26.22 4.41
N VAL A 595 25.16 25.11 4.27
CA VAL A 595 25.66 23.94 3.52
C VAL A 595 24.71 23.57 2.41
N PRO A 596 25.23 23.16 1.25
CA PRO A 596 24.41 22.59 0.21
C PRO A 596 23.87 21.24 0.65
N VAL A 597 22.61 20.98 0.31
CA VAL A 597 21.90 19.72 0.60
C VAL A 597 21.11 19.32 -0.64
N THR A 598 21.18 18.05 -1.00
CA THR A 598 20.33 17.47 -2.03
C THR A 598 19.28 16.57 -1.37
N LEU A 599 18.01 16.84 -1.63
CA LEU A 599 16.92 15.99 -1.23
C LEU A 599 16.55 15.04 -2.36
N VAL A 600 16.38 13.76 -2.02
CA VAL A 600 15.96 12.70 -2.95
C VAL A 600 14.53 12.26 -2.65
N PRO A 601 13.77 11.75 -3.64
CA PRO A 601 12.48 11.13 -3.37
C PRO A 601 12.59 10.03 -2.31
N TYR A 602 11.68 10.04 -1.34
CA TYR A 602 11.69 9.11 -0.20
C TYR A 602 11.74 7.64 -0.62
N PHE A 603 11.13 7.26 -1.72
CA PHE A 603 11.16 5.87 -2.19
C PHE A 603 12.55 5.40 -2.64
N LEU A 604 13.51 6.31 -2.84
CA LEU A 604 14.87 6.00 -3.27
C LEU A 604 15.84 5.78 -2.11
N TRP A 605 15.51 6.19 -0.87
CA TRP A 605 16.46 6.06 0.22
C TRP A 605 16.87 4.61 0.48
N GLY A 606 18.07 4.41 1.00
CA GLY A 606 18.58 3.09 1.34
C GLY A 606 18.95 2.20 0.14
N ASN A 607 19.02 2.76 -1.09
CA ASN A 607 19.50 2.04 -2.26
C ASN A 607 21.01 2.18 -2.50
N ARG A 608 21.67 3.14 -1.83
CA ARG A 608 23.09 3.46 -2.03
C ARG A 608 23.95 2.96 -0.89
N GLN A 609 23.95 3.63 0.24
CA GLN A 609 24.76 3.31 1.41
C GLN A 609 23.91 3.21 2.67
N ALA A 610 24.33 2.38 3.62
CA ALA A 610 23.70 2.23 4.94
C ALA A 610 24.04 3.44 5.83
N LEU A 611 23.42 4.59 5.58
CA LEU A 611 23.67 5.84 6.27
C LEU A 611 22.38 6.40 6.90
N ALA A 612 22.55 7.49 7.68
CA ALA A 612 21.42 8.22 8.25
C ALA A 612 20.51 8.81 7.17
N MET A 613 19.23 8.89 7.49
CA MET A 613 18.19 9.49 6.63
C MET A 613 17.19 10.26 7.47
N ARG A 614 16.66 11.38 6.94
CA ARG A 614 15.55 12.13 7.54
C ARG A 614 14.56 12.65 6.49
N VAL A 615 13.27 12.51 6.81
CA VAL A 615 12.16 13.18 6.11
C VAL A 615 11.84 14.53 6.79
N TRP A 616 11.71 14.53 8.12
CA TRP A 616 11.42 15.72 8.91
C TRP A 616 12.71 16.42 9.34
N LEU A 617 12.98 17.59 8.77
CA LEU A 617 14.14 18.42 9.08
C LEU A 617 13.74 19.53 10.04
N ARG A 618 14.58 19.78 11.04
CA ARG A 618 14.33 20.86 12.01
C ARG A 618 14.24 22.20 11.31
N THR A 619 13.43 23.11 11.83
CA THR A 619 13.31 24.48 11.31
C THR A 619 13.66 25.51 12.38
N GLU A 620 14.02 26.72 11.95
CA GLU A 620 14.42 27.83 12.83
C GLU A 620 13.24 28.42 13.61
N ARG A 621 11.99 28.15 13.21
CA ARG A 621 10.78 28.65 13.83
C ARG A 621 9.85 27.51 14.19
N GLU A 622 9.25 27.58 15.37
CA GLU A 622 8.07 26.75 15.68
C GLU A 622 6.90 27.25 14.82
N TYR A 623 6.32 26.36 14.03
CA TYR A 623 5.10 26.58 13.26
C TYR A 623 3.93 25.87 13.89
#